data_35c48b68200ccf5c9a4beaf0959d2088
#
_entry.id   35c48b68200ccf5c9a4beaf0959d2088
#
_cell.length_a   1.000
_cell.length_b   1.000
_cell.length_c   1.000
_cell.angle_alpha   90.00
_cell.angle_beta   90.00
_cell.angle_gamma   90.00
#
_symmetry.space_group_name_H-M   'P 1'
#
loop_
_entity.id
_entity.type
_entity.pdbx_description
1 polymer ?
#
loop_
_entity_poly.entity_id
_entity_poly.type
_entity_poly.pdbx_seq_one_letter_code
_entity_poly.pdbx_strand_id
1 'polypeptide(L)'
;FLNTNEIAAYSNVVGTAKEQELLRIQNQIKVNKEIQGARWNGGVSSRQLQWLDNLLKKSEKKNRNVLIFCHHPLYPRSQFTALNNMEILDVINRYNCVKAIFSGHHHSGAFGYFDHIPCNTVEGMIETPDKNSFGIVRIYKDRIELEGKERMTSRLFMLQP
;
A
#
# COMPACT_ATOMS: atom_id res chain seq x y z
N PHE A 1 -3.11 -5.70 -8.02
CA PHE A 1 -3.53 -4.44 -7.39
C PHE A 1 -4.36 -4.74 -6.14
N LEU A 2 -4.10 -4.01 -5.06
CA LEU A 2 -4.86 -4.06 -3.81
C LEU A 2 -5.75 -2.81 -3.73
N ASN A 3 -7.07 -3.02 -3.62
CA ASN A 3 -8.01 -1.90 -3.59
C ASN A 3 -8.17 -1.33 -2.18
N THR A 4 -7.28 -0.43 -1.79
CA THR A 4 -7.36 0.27 -0.49
C THR A 4 -8.45 1.35 -0.43
N ASN A 5 -9.22 1.58 -1.50
CA ASN A 5 -10.43 2.41 -1.48
C ASN A 5 -11.70 1.60 -1.19
N GLU A 6 -11.59 0.27 -1.02
CA GLU A 6 -12.75 -0.59 -0.83
C GLU A 6 -13.55 -0.26 0.44
N ILE A 7 -12.83 0.00 1.53
CA ILE A 7 -13.40 0.36 2.83
C ILE A 7 -13.01 1.80 3.14
N ALA A 8 -13.89 2.75 2.79
CA ALA A 8 -13.63 4.18 3.01
C ALA A 8 -14.93 4.95 3.25
N ALA A 9 -14.85 6.05 3.99
CA ALA A 9 -16.02 6.89 4.29
C ALA A 9 -16.68 7.48 3.03
N TYR A 10 -15.90 7.65 1.96
CA TYR A 10 -16.38 8.17 0.68
C TYR A 10 -16.86 7.11 -0.32
N SER A 11 -16.66 5.83 -0.05
CA SER A 11 -16.98 4.73 -0.96
C SER A 11 -18.05 3.77 -0.43
N ASN A 12 -18.42 3.87 0.84
CA ASN A 12 -19.36 2.95 1.47
C ASN A 12 -20.79 3.49 1.47
N VAL A 13 -21.74 2.58 1.25
CA VAL A 13 -23.17 2.85 1.36
C VAL A 13 -23.63 2.49 2.77
N VAL A 14 -24.43 3.36 3.37
CA VAL A 14 -25.01 3.18 4.72
C VAL A 14 -25.82 1.87 4.77
N GLY A 15 -25.69 1.13 5.85
CA GLY A 15 -26.39 -0.16 6.08
C GLY A 15 -25.72 -1.37 5.45
N THR A 16 -24.57 -1.21 4.78
CA THR A 16 -23.85 -2.34 4.15
C THR A 16 -22.85 -3.02 5.08
N ALA A 17 -22.48 -4.26 4.76
CA ALA A 17 -21.40 -4.96 5.46
C ALA A 17 -20.05 -4.21 5.42
N LYS A 18 -19.80 -3.47 4.34
CA LYS A 18 -18.59 -2.63 4.23
C LYS A 18 -18.59 -1.46 5.22
N GLU A 19 -19.75 -0.85 5.48
CA GLU A 19 -19.86 0.16 6.52
C GLU A 19 -19.56 -0.42 7.90
N GLN A 20 -20.07 -1.61 8.19
CA GLN A 20 -19.77 -2.28 9.48
C GLN A 20 -18.27 -2.54 9.63
N GLU A 21 -17.58 -2.97 8.59
CA GLU A 21 -16.12 -3.12 8.59
C GLU A 21 -15.42 -1.77 8.78
N LEU A 22 -15.87 -0.70 8.12
CA LEU A 22 -15.32 0.65 8.31
C LEU A 22 -15.44 1.09 9.77
N LEU A 23 -16.62 0.94 10.37
CA LEU A 23 -16.87 1.30 11.76
C LEU A 23 -15.99 0.50 12.73
N ARG A 24 -15.80 -0.81 12.47
CA ARG A 24 -14.88 -1.66 13.26
C ARG A 24 -13.46 -1.10 13.20
N ILE A 25 -12.95 -0.83 12.00
CA ILE A 25 -11.58 -0.33 11.78
C ILE A 25 -11.41 1.05 12.45
N GLN A 26 -12.36 1.96 12.25
CA GLN A 26 -12.33 3.30 12.86
C GLN A 26 -12.34 3.24 14.39
N ASN A 27 -13.12 2.32 14.96
CA ASN A 27 -13.13 2.11 16.40
C ASN A 27 -11.77 1.61 16.93
N GLN A 28 -11.13 0.66 16.22
CA GLN A 28 -9.78 0.19 16.57
C GLN A 28 -8.76 1.32 16.51
N ILE A 29 -8.76 2.13 15.46
CA ILE A 29 -7.89 3.30 15.30
C ILE A 29 -8.07 4.26 16.49
N LYS A 30 -9.31 4.54 16.86
CA LYS A 30 -9.63 5.43 17.99
C LYS A 30 -9.14 4.86 19.34
N VAL A 31 -9.41 3.59 19.61
CA VAL A 31 -9.00 2.90 20.85
C VAL A 31 -7.48 2.87 20.96
N ASN A 32 -6.79 2.55 19.86
CA ASN A 32 -5.33 2.45 19.80
C ASN A 32 -4.64 3.82 19.65
N LYS A 33 -5.39 4.92 19.54
CA LYS A 33 -4.88 6.29 19.29
C LYS A 33 -3.98 6.36 18.06
N GLU A 34 -4.39 5.69 17.00
CA GLU A 34 -3.63 5.64 15.74
C GLU A 34 -3.85 6.89 14.91
N ILE A 35 -2.87 7.25 14.07
CA ILE A 35 -2.82 8.55 13.38
C ILE A 35 -3.52 8.58 12.02
N GLN A 36 -3.79 7.41 11.42
CA GLN A 36 -4.32 7.28 10.06
C GLN A 36 -5.86 7.33 9.96
N GLY A 37 -6.56 7.75 11.00
CA GLY A 37 -8.03 7.74 11.09
C GLY A 37 -8.77 8.81 10.26
N ALA A 38 -8.08 9.51 9.37
CA ALA A 38 -8.68 10.59 8.58
C ALA A 38 -9.72 10.07 7.57
N ARG A 39 -10.77 10.88 7.29
CA ARG A 39 -11.91 10.50 6.43
C ARG A 39 -11.54 10.31 4.96
N TRP A 40 -10.41 10.84 4.52
CA TRP A 40 -9.87 10.65 3.16
C TRP A 40 -9.07 9.35 2.99
N ASN A 41 -8.80 8.63 4.07
CA ASN A 41 -8.15 7.33 4.00
C ASN A 41 -9.15 6.20 3.77
N GLY A 42 -8.65 5.16 3.14
CA GLY A 42 -9.37 3.92 2.94
C GLY A 42 -8.57 2.72 3.41
N GLY A 43 -9.19 1.58 3.37
CA GLY A 43 -8.62 0.30 3.78
C GLY A 43 -9.17 -0.85 2.93
N VAL A 44 -8.94 -2.06 3.36
CA VAL A 44 -9.41 -3.27 2.71
C VAL A 44 -10.34 -4.07 3.61
N SER A 45 -11.30 -4.77 3.01
CA SER A 45 -12.20 -5.67 3.74
C SER A 45 -11.50 -6.95 4.20
N SER A 46 -12.07 -7.62 5.18
CA SER A 46 -11.66 -8.96 5.62
C SER A 46 -11.65 -9.96 4.47
N ARG A 47 -12.62 -9.84 3.54
CA ARG A 47 -12.67 -10.64 2.32
C ARG A 47 -11.47 -10.39 1.40
N GLN A 48 -11.06 -9.13 1.24
CA GLN A 48 -9.90 -8.78 0.41
C GLN A 48 -8.59 -9.21 1.07
N LEU A 49 -8.49 -9.14 2.42
CA LEU A 49 -7.36 -9.70 3.16
C LEU A 49 -7.22 -11.20 2.94
N GLN A 50 -8.31 -11.95 3.03
CA GLN A 50 -8.31 -13.39 2.76
C GLN A 50 -7.93 -13.73 1.31
N TRP A 51 -8.41 -12.93 0.34
CA TRP A 51 -8.01 -13.06 -1.05
C TRP A 51 -6.52 -12.82 -1.24
N LEU A 52 -5.95 -11.77 -0.60
CA LEU A 52 -4.53 -11.47 -0.63
C LEU A 52 -3.70 -12.63 -0.06
N ASP A 53 -4.07 -13.14 1.11
CA ASP A 53 -3.41 -14.27 1.76
C ASP A 53 -3.36 -15.51 0.85
N ASN A 54 -4.49 -15.87 0.25
CA ASN A 54 -4.58 -16.99 -0.68
C ASN A 54 -3.73 -16.79 -1.95
N LEU A 55 -3.70 -15.55 -2.48
CA LEU A 55 -2.91 -15.19 -3.65
C LEU A 55 -1.41 -15.30 -3.36
N LEU A 56 -0.95 -14.75 -2.23
CA LEU A 56 0.45 -14.78 -1.83
C LEU A 56 0.91 -16.21 -1.55
N LYS A 57 0.13 -17.00 -0.82
CA LYS A 57 0.38 -18.42 -0.58
C LYS A 57 0.55 -19.21 -1.87
N LYS A 58 -0.29 -18.94 -2.88
CA LYS A 58 -0.21 -19.59 -4.20
C LYS A 58 1.02 -19.11 -4.98
N SER A 59 1.38 -17.84 -4.87
CA SER A 59 2.55 -17.26 -5.54
C SER A 59 3.85 -17.83 -4.97
N GLU A 60 3.95 -17.89 -3.64
CA GLU A 60 5.07 -18.50 -2.92
C GLU A 60 5.30 -19.95 -3.36
N LYS A 61 4.26 -20.78 -3.33
CA LYS A 61 4.32 -22.19 -3.78
C LYS A 61 4.77 -22.36 -5.25
N LYS A 62 4.60 -21.32 -6.06
CA LYS A 62 4.97 -21.31 -7.48
C LYS A 62 6.27 -20.57 -7.75
N ASN A 63 7.00 -20.16 -6.71
CA ASN A 63 8.22 -19.35 -6.80
C ASN A 63 8.04 -18.11 -7.69
N ARG A 64 6.91 -17.39 -7.50
CA ARG A 64 6.58 -16.17 -8.25
C ARG A 64 6.80 -14.96 -7.38
N ASN A 65 7.58 -14.01 -7.84
CA ASN A 65 7.71 -12.70 -7.22
C ASN A 65 6.42 -11.88 -7.42
N VAL A 66 6.04 -11.14 -6.37
CA VAL A 66 4.83 -10.31 -6.35
C VAL A 66 5.23 -8.86 -6.09
N LEU A 67 4.72 -7.95 -6.90
CA LEU A 67 4.71 -6.52 -6.64
C LEU A 67 3.29 -6.10 -6.27
N ILE A 68 3.14 -5.35 -5.20
CA ILE A 68 1.85 -4.83 -4.75
C ILE A 68 1.71 -3.37 -5.14
N PHE A 69 0.59 -3.03 -5.76
CA PHE A 69 0.21 -1.65 -6.06
C PHE A 69 -1.10 -1.34 -5.34
N CYS A 70 -1.15 -0.22 -4.63
CA CYS A 70 -2.33 0.25 -3.91
C CYS A 70 -2.40 1.78 -3.94
N HIS A 71 -3.57 2.35 -3.59
CA HIS A 71 -3.69 3.81 -3.52
C HIS A 71 -3.06 4.36 -2.24
N HIS A 72 -3.51 3.89 -1.06
CA HIS A 72 -3.00 4.38 0.21
C HIS A 72 -1.69 3.69 0.60
N PRO A 73 -0.70 4.43 1.13
CA PRO A 73 0.53 3.83 1.65
C PRO A 73 0.25 2.79 2.74
N LEU A 74 1.10 1.77 2.81
CA LEU A 74 1.07 0.81 3.91
C LEU A 74 2.16 1.12 4.94
N TYR A 75 3.31 1.63 4.47
CA TYR A 75 4.47 1.99 5.27
C TYR A 75 5.34 3.02 4.50
N PRO A 76 6.09 3.94 5.15
CA PRO A 76 6.13 4.23 6.60
C PRO A 76 4.80 4.73 7.15
N ARG A 77 4.57 4.48 8.45
CA ARG A 77 3.34 4.89 9.11
C ARG A 77 3.20 6.42 9.14
N SER A 78 2.07 6.91 8.67
CA SER A 78 1.73 8.33 8.61
C SER A 78 0.22 8.53 8.70
N GLN A 79 -0.24 9.78 8.79
CA GLN A 79 -1.66 10.10 8.71
C GLN A 79 -2.32 9.74 7.37
N PHE A 80 -1.54 9.41 6.34
CA PHE A 80 -1.99 9.04 5.00
C PHE A 80 -2.00 7.53 4.76
N THR A 81 -1.55 6.70 5.70
CA THR A 81 -1.55 5.25 5.53
C THR A 81 -2.96 4.68 5.48
N ALA A 82 -3.11 3.52 4.85
CA ALA A 82 -4.36 2.78 4.82
C ALA A 82 -4.91 2.57 6.24
N LEU A 83 -6.22 2.63 6.41
CA LEU A 83 -6.89 2.55 7.72
C LEU A 83 -6.47 1.31 8.51
N ASN A 84 -6.38 0.17 7.85
CA ASN A 84 -5.94 -1.10 8.46
C ASN A 84 -4.61 -1.59 7.87
N ASN A 85 -3.66 -0.66 7.70
CA ASN A 85 -2.35 -0.95 7.13
C ASN A 85 -1.62 -2.11 7.83
N MET A 86 -1.71 -2.21 9.17
CA MET A 86 -1.05 -3.29 9.90
C MET A 86 -1.68 -4.66 9.61
N GLU A 87 -3.01 -4.78 9.51
CA GLU A 87 -3.67 -6.03 9.11
C GLU A 87 -3.20 -6.48 7.72
N ILE A 88 -2.98 -5.52 6.79
CA ILE A 88 -2.48 -5.81 5.44
C ILE A 88 -1.01 -6.26 5.50
N LEU A 89 -0.18 -5.53 6.23
CA LEU A 89 1.25 -5.83 6.38
C LEU A 89 1.48 -7.17 7.08
N ASP A 90 0.66 -7.51 8.08
CA ASP A 90 0.70 -8.81 8.77
C ASP A 90 0.41 -9.98 7.82
N VAL A 91 -0.51 -9.79 6.86
CA VAL A 91 -0.74 -10.79 5.80
C VAL A 91 0.46 -10.89 4.88
N ILE A 92 1.00 -9.76 4.43
CA ILE A 92 2.12 -9.69 3.49
C ILE A 92 3.39 -10.33 4.09
N ASN A 93 3.67 -10.05 5.35
CA ASN A 93 4.89 -10.48 6.04
C ASN A 93 4.99 -12.00 6.29
N ARG A 94 3.93 -12.73 6.03
CA ARG A 94 3.94 -14.21 6.08
C ARG A 94 4.62 -14.85 4.87
N TYR A 95 4.93 -14.05 3.83
CA TYR A 95 5.36 -14.54 2.53
C TYR A 95 6.60 -13.80 2.01
N ASN A 96 7.61 -14.56 1.59
CA ASN A 96 8.84 -14.01 1.01
C ASN A 96 8.69 -13.59 -0.46
N CYS A 97 7.58 -13.96 -1.10
CA CYS A 97 7.36 -13.65 -2.52
C CYS A 97 7.08 -12.18 -2.81
N VAL A 98 6.71 -11.37 -1.81
CA VAL A 98 6.47 -9.93 -2.00
C VAL A 98 7.80 -9.19 -2.05
N LYS A 99 8.09 -8.54 -3.18
CA LYS A 99 9.40 -7.90 -3.43
C LYS A 99 9.36 -6.38 -3.37
N ALA A 100 8.21 -5.74 -3.54
CA ALA A 100 8.03 -4.31 -3.32
C ALA A 100 6.55 -3.94 -3.22
N ILE A 101 6.28 -2.80 -2.56
CA ILE A 101 4.95 -2.17 -2.47
C ILE A 101 5.07 -0.75 -3.04
N PHE A 102 4.18 -0.41 -3.98
CA PHE A 102 4.06 0.92 -4.56
C PHE A 102 2.69 1.51 -4.21
N SER A 103 2.69 2.76 -3.79
CA SER A 103 1.47 3.49 -3.43
C SER A 103 1.52 4.95 -3.88
N GLY A 104 0.39 5.64 -3.77
CA GLY A 104 0.23 7.07 -4.01
C GLY A 104 -0.31 7.77 -2.78
N HIS A 105 -1.37 8.58 -2.94
CA HIS A 105 -2.14 9.28 -1.91
C HIS A 105 -1.36 10.35 -1.12
N HIS A 106 -0.19 10.06 -0.60
CA HIS A 106 0.69 11.02 0.07
C HIS A 106 1.56 11.72 -0.97
N HIS A 107 1.10 12.87 -1.47
CA HIS A 107 1.68 13.58 -2.61
C HIS A 107 3.14 14.03 -2.43
N SER A 108 3.62 14.13 -1.21
CA SER A 108 5.05 14.41 -0.96
C SER A 108 5.94 13.19 -1.20
N GLY A 109 5.34 12.02 -1.44
CA GLY A 109 6.07 10.78 -1.47
C GLY A 109 6.53 10.31 -0.09
N ALA A 110 6.89 9.05 0.01
CA ALA A 110 7.50 8.46 1.20
C ALA A 110 8.25 7.18 0.82
N PHE A 111 9.23 6.82 1.62
CA PHE A 111 9.98 5.58 1.42
C PHE A 111 10.41 4.99 2.75
N GLY A 112 10.35 3.67 2.86
CA GLY A 112 10.86 2.91 3.98
C GLY A 112 10.83 1.41 3.71
N TYR A 113 11.44 0.64 4.57
CA TYR A 113 11.39 -0.82 4.53
C TYR A 113 10.48 -1.32 5.65
N PHE A 114 9.47 -2.10 5.30
CA PHE A 114 8.74 -2.90 6.27
C PHE A 114 9.40 -4.29 6.28
N ASP A 115 10.15 -4.55 7.35
CA ASP A 115 11.10 -5.66 7.41
C ASP A 115 12.08 -5.57 6.19
N HIS A 116 12.04 -6.52 5.28
CA HIS A 116 12.86 -6.53 4.06
C HIS A 116 12.15 -5.97 2.81
N ILE A 117 10.87 -5.59 2.92
CA ILE A 117 10.04 -5.18 1.79
C ILE A 117 10.12 -3.66 1.59
N PRO A 118 10.67 -3.17 0.46
CA PRO A 118 10.65 -1.74 0.15
C PRO A 118 9.21 -1.28 -0.13
N CYS A 119 8.79 -0.24 0.60
CA CYS A 119 7.51 0.43 0.46
C CYS A 119 7.76 1.82 -0.10
N ASN A 120 7.34 2.07 -1.32
CA ASN A 120 7.54 3.33 -2.03
C ASN A 120 6.20 3.99 -2.31
N THR A 121 5.99 5.15 -1.70
CA THR A 121 4.91 6.06 -2.05
C THR A 121 5.43 7.06 -3.06
N VAL A 122 4.84 7.09 -4.24
CA VAL A 122 5.27 7.97 -5.33
C VAL A 122 4.76 9.40 -5.10
N GLU A 123 5.57 10.38 -5.51
CA GLU A 123 5.22 11.79 -5.44
C GLU A 123 4.05 12.12 -6.40
N GLY A 124 3.13 12.97 -5.95
CA GLY A 124 1.99 13.42 -6.74
C GLY A 124 2.36 14.51 -7.76
N MET A 125 1.71 14.49 -8.92
CA MET A 125 1.90 15.51 -9.97
C MET A 125 1.08 16.79 -9.71
N ILE A 126 0.06 16.73 -8.84
CA ILE A 126 -0.89 17.84 -8.63
C ILE A 126 -0.28 19.02 -7.86
N GLU A 127 0.85 18.82 -7.17
CA GLU A 127 1.48 19.82 -6.31
C GLU A 127 2.25 20.90 -7.09
N THR A 128 2.51 20.70 -8.36
CA THR A 128 3.25 21.64 -9.20
C THR A 128 2.53 21.87 -10.53
N PRO A 129 2.33 23.14 -10.94
CA PRO A 129 1.61 23.45 -12.18
C PRO A 129 2.42 23.15 -13.44
N ASP A 130 3.72 23.10 -13.34
CA ASP A 130 4.68 23.04 -14.44
C ASP A 130 5.51 21.74 -14.49
N LYS A 131 5.32 20.84 -13.53
CA LYS A 131 6.08 19.58 -13.44
C LYS A 131 5.18 18.39 -13.21
N ASN A 132 5.41 17.35 -13.97
CA ASN A 132 4.78 16.05 -13.76
C ASN A 132 5.47 15.26 -12.64
N SER A 133 4.90 14.10 -12.33
CA SER A 133 5.53 13.10 -11.49
C SER A 133 5.17 11.73 -12.04
N PHE A 134 6.13 11.06 -12.65
CA PHE A 134 5.96 9.72 -13.19
C PHE A 134 7.28 8.96 -13.17
N GLY A 135 7.23 7.66 -13.37
CA GLY A 135 8.43 6.83 -13.39
C GLY A 135 8.25 5.55 -14.17
N ILE A 136 9.36 4.93 -14.46
CA ILE A 136 9.44 3.65 -15.13
C ILE A 136 10.00 2.64 -14.13
N VAL A 137 9.26 1.57 -13.86
CA VAL A 137 9.73 0.46 -13.06
C VAL A 137 10.33 -0.59 -13.97
N ARG A 138 11.62 -0.90 -13.77
CA ARG A 138 12.30 -2.00 -14.46
C ARG A 138 12.56 -3.11 -13.47
N ILE A 139 12.19 -4.32 -13.82
CA ILE A 139 12.31 -5.51 -12.98
C ILE A 139 13.41 -6.39 -13.55
N TYR A 140 14.44 -6.62 -12.75
CA TYR A 140 15.55 -7.52 -13.07
C TYR A 140 15.50 -8.74 -12.15
N LYS A 141 16.37 -9.69 -12.38
CA LYS A 141 16.45 -10.91 -11.59
C LYS A 141 16.88 -10.64 -10.13
N ASP A 142 17.74 -9.64 -9.95
CA ASP A 142 18.44 -9.29 -8.70
C ASP A 142 18.00 -7.94 -8.10
N ARG A 143 17.24 -7.14 -8.85
CA ARG A 143 16.86 -5.79 -8.42
C ARG A 143 15.61 -5.26 -9.11
N ILE A 144 15.03 -4.22 -8.54
CA ILE A 144 13.98 -3.38 -9.14
C ILE A 144 14.53 -1.96 -9.20
N GLU A 145 14.44 -1.34 -10.37
CA GLU A 145 14.80 0.05 -10.59
C GLU A 145 13.55 0.88 -10.81
N LEU A 146 13.34 1.91 -10.01
CA LEU A 146 12.38 2.97 -10.27
C LEU A 146 13.14 4.17 -10.84
N GLU A 147 13.03 4.40 -12.13
CA GLU A 147 13.54 5.60 -12.80
C GLU A 147 12.48 6.69 -12.73
N GLY A 148 12.62 7.59 -11.76
CA GLY A 148 11.75 8.74 -11.58
C GLY A 148 12.06 9.84 -12.60
N LYS A 149 11.01 10.53 -13.03
CA LYS A 149 11.07 11.68 -13.92
C LYS A 149 10.43 12.89 -13.25
N GLU A 150 11.02 14.05 -13.50
CA GLU A 150 10.62 15.35 -12.94
C GLU A 150 10.57 15.32 -11.41
N ARG A 151 9.37 15.32 -10.79
CA ARG A 151 9.27 15.29 -9.32
C ARG A 151 9.54 13.93 -8.69
N MET A 152 9.40 12.86 -9.45
CA MET A 152 9.50 11.51 -8.89
C MET A 152 10.96 11.13 -8.59
N THR A 153 11.19 10.70 -7.37
CA THR A 153 12.53 10.25 -6.93
C THR A 153 12.86 8.87 -7.53
N SER A 154 14.03 8.76 -8.15
CA SER A 154 14.58 7.47 -8.61
C SER A 154 15.03 6.63 -7.43
N ARG A 155 14.81 5.30 -7.48
CA ARG A 155 15.20 4.36 -6.42
C ARG A 155 15.68 3.03 -6.98
N LEU A 156 16.56 2.39 -6.24
CA LEU A 156 17.06 1.05 -6.52
C LEU A 156 16.76 0.15 -5.31
N PHE A 157 16.09 -0.96 -5.56
CA PHE A 157 15.78 -1.97 -4.55
C PHE A 157 16.50 -3.27 -4.90
N MET A 158 17.44 -3.70 -4.08
CA MET A 158 18.08 -5.01 -4.24
C MET A 158 17.12 -6.09 -3.75
N LEU A 159 16.88 -7.09 -4.59
CA LEU A 159 16.06 -8.24 -4.23
C LEU A 159 16.90 -9.21 -3.41
N GLN A 160 16.38 -9.60 -2.26
CA GLN A 160 17.00 -10.68 -1.50
C GLN A 160 16.73 -12.02 -2.21
N PRO A 161 17.71 -12.93 -2.21
CA PRO A 161 17.58 -14.25 -2.82
C PRO A 161 16.39 -15.06 -2.30
#